data_7d17c0082292983ed636323cd23ff486
#
_entry.id   7d17c0082292983ed636323cd23ff486
#
_cell.length_a   1.000
_cell.length_b   1.000
_cell.length_c   1.000
_cell.angle_alpha   90.00
_cell.angle_beta   90.00
_cell.angle_gamma   90.00
#
_symmetry.space_group_name_H-M   'P 1'
#
loop_
_entity.id
_entity.type
_entity.pdbx_description
1 polymer ?
#
loop_
_entity_poly.entity_id
_entity_poly.type
_entity_poly.pdbx_seq_one_letter_code
_entity_poly.pdbx_strand_id
1 'polypeptide(L)'
;MATTDDILAQRDAATAILTAQMVAANDFKNKGAAGMDDVINALAAQRSLLAAQAYEAALDDPALAAALAKLKAVTKEMNDVAKKMVSATAIIGNVNGLVAASSKVVPVLKGLG
;
A
#
# COMPACT_ATOMS: atom_id res chain seq x y z
N MET A 1 -4.74 13.55 -18.86
CA MET A 1 -5.76 14.07 -17.93
C MET A 1 -6.01 13.04 -16.83
N ALA A 2 -5.96 13.44 -15.57
CA ALA A 2 -6.19 12.52 -14.45
C ALA A 2 -7.69 12.17 -14.37
N THR A 3 -7.96 10.87 -14.19
CA THR A 3 -9.33 10.35 -14.09
C THR A 3 -9.52 9.61 -12.77
N THR A 4 -10.78 9.33 -12.45
CA THR A 4 -11.13 8.46 -11.31
C THR A 4 -10.43 7.10 -11.43
N ASP A 5 -10.40 6.54 -12.64
CA ASP A 5 -9.73 5.25 -12.88
C ASP A 5 -8.24 5.32 -12.58
N ASP A 6 -7.57 6.44 -12.88
CA ASP A 6 -6.16 6.62 -12.54
C ASP A 6 -5.93 6.59 -11.03
N ILE A 7 -6.82 7.23 -10.27
CA ILE A 7 -6.75 7.22 -8.79
C ILE A 7 -6.96 5.81 -8.24
N LEU A 8 -7.99 5.11 -8.72
CA LEU A 8 -8.27 3.74 -8.29
C LEU A 8 -7.14 2.79 -8.68
N ALA A 9 -6.50 3.00 -9.83
CA ALA A 9 -5.35 2.20 -10.25
C ALA A 9 -4.18 2.37 -9.27
N GLN A 10 -3.93 3.56 -8.74
CA GLN A 10 -2.89 3.78 -7.74
C GLN A 10 -3.23 3.13 -6.41
N ARG A 11 -4.49 3.20 -5.97
CA ARG A 11 -4.95 2.47 -4.78
C ARG A 11 -4.72 0.98 -4.95
N ASP A 12 -5.09 0.43 -6.10
CA ASP A 12 -4.93 -0.99 -6.40
C ASP A 12 -3.46 -1.38 -6.49
N ALA A 13 -2.60 -0.51 -7.03
CA ALA A 13 -1.16 -0.74 -7.06
C ALA A 13 -0.58 -0.81 -5.64
N ALA A 14 -0.98 0.09 -4.75
CA ALA A 14 -0.58 0.04 -3.34
C ALA A 14 -1.06 -1.26 -2.67
N THR A 15 -2.31 -1.63 -2.91
CA THR A 15 -2.88 -2.89 -2.38
C THR A 15 -2.11 -4.11 -2.90
N ALA A 16 -1.71 -4.11 -4.16
CA ALA A 16 -0.93 -5.19 -4.76
C ALA A 16 0.46 -5.33 -4.12
N ILE A 17 1.10 -4.21 -3.78
CA ILE A 17 2.39 -4.23 -3.08
C ILE A 17 2.25 -4.89 -1.71
N LEU A 18 1.20 -4.54 -0.95
CA LEU A 18 0.91 -5.16 0.35
C LEU A 18 0.67 -6.66 0.20
N THR A 19 -0.12 -7.05 -0.79
CA THR A 19 -0.42 -8.46 -1.07
C THR A 19 0.84 -9.24 -1.41
N ALA A 20 1.72 -8.69 -2.24
CA ALA A 20 2.98 -9.34 -2.62
C ALA A 20 3.86 -9.61 -1.39
N GLN A 21 3.92 -8.67 -0.44
CA GLN A 21 4.71 -8.87 0.77
C GLN A 21 4.04 -9.86 1.74
N MET A 22 2.71 -9.93 1.76
CA MET A 22 2.00 -10.97 2.51
C MET A 22 2.33 -12.37 1.98
N VAL A 23 2.36 -12.54 0.65
CA VAL A 23 2.75 -13.81 0.02
C VAL A 23 4.19 -14.16 0.37
N ALA A 24 5.11 -13.23 0.27
CA ALA A 24 6.51 -13.44 0.64
C ALA A 24 6.65 -13.85 2.11
N ALA A 25 5.96 -13.17 3.02
CA ALA A 25 5.96 -13.50 4.45
C ALA A 25 5.41 -14.91 4.69
N ASN A 26 4.34 -15.28 3.99
CA ASN A 26 3.76 -16.62 4.10
C ASN A 26 4.74 -17.71 3.61
N ASP A 27 5.48 -17.44 2.54
CA ASP A 27 6.49 -18.37 2.04
C ASP A 27 7.61 -18.58 3.08
N PHE A 28 8.08 -17.51 3.72
CA PHE A 28 9.06 -17.63 4.80
C PHE A 28 8.51 -18.34 6.03
N LYS A 29 7.24 -18.09 6.37
CA LYS A 29 6.55 -18.82 7.45
C LYS A 29 6.56 -20.33 7.17
N ASN A 30 6.22 -20.73 5.95
CA ASN A 30 6.20 -22.14 5.53
C ASN A 30 7.61 -22.78 5.59
N LYS A 31 8.65 -21.97 5.55
CA LYS A 31 10.05 -22.42 5.70
C LYS A 31 10.52 -22.38 7.16
N GLY A 32 9.63 -22.07 8.11
CA GLY A 32 9.92 -22.08 9.54
C GLY A 32 10.35 -20.76 10.14
N ALA A 33 10.27 -19.65 9.39
CA ALA A 33 10.64 -18.33 9.91
C ALA A 33 9.64 -17.86 10.98
N ALA A 34 10.15 -17.40 12.12
CA ALA A 34 9.33 -16.84 13.19
C ALA A 34 8.90 -15.40 12.90
N GLY A 35 7.78 -14.97 13.50
CA GLY A 35 7.32 -13.59 13.43
C GLY A 35 6.54 -13.22 12.17
N MET A 36 6.37 -14.15 11.23
CA MET A 36 5.69 -13.87 9.96
C MET A 36 4.19 -13.68 10.12
N ASP A 37 3.55 -14.32 11.11
CA ASP A 37 2.11 -14.13 11.35
C ASP A 37 1.79 -12.68 11.72
N ASP A 38 2.60 -12.05 12.55
CA ASP A 38 2.43 -10.63 12.90
C ASP A 38 2.58 -9.73 11.67
N VAL A 39 3.54 -10.03 10.81
CA VAL A 39 3.76 -9.31 9.55
C VAL A 39 2.52 -9.45 8.65
N ILE A 40 2.06 -10.69 8.43
CA ILE A 40 0.90 -10.97 7.58
C ILE A 40 -0.33 -10.24 8.12
N ASN A 41 -0.56 -10.28 9.43
CA ASN A 41 -1.71 -9.63 10.05
C ASN A 41 -1.64 -8.10 9.89
N ALA A 42 -0.47 -7.50 10.08
CA ALA A 42 -0.28 -6.05 9.90
C ALA A 42 -0.55 -5.62 8.46
N LEU A 43 -0.02 -6.36 7.49
CA LEU A 43 -0.20 -6.06 6.07
C LEU A 43 -1.64 -6.33 5.63
N ALA A 44 -2.29 -7.38 6.14
CA ALA A 44 -3.69 -7.68 5.84
C ALA A 44 -4.62 -6.59 6.36
N ALA A 45 -4.39 -6.09 7.57
CA ALA A 45 -5.17 -5.00 8.15
C ALA A 45 -5.02 -3.72 7.30
N GLN A 46 -3.80 -3.42 6.87
CA GLN A 46 -3.53 -2.25 6.03
C GLN A 46 -4.17 -2.40 4.66
N ARG A 47 -4.09 -3.58 4.05
CA ARG A 47 -4.73 -3.86 2.77
C ARG A 47 -6.24 -3.66 2.84
N SER A 48 -6.88 -4.17 3.90
CA SER A 48 -8.31 -3.99 4.12
C SER A 48 -8.69 -2.52 4.29
N LEU A 49 -7.86 -1.76 5.00
CA LEU A 49 -8.06 -0.33 5.18
C LEU A 49 -8.02 0.42 3.86
N LEU A 50 -7.05 0.12 2.98
CA LEU A 50 -6.96 0.75 1.67
C LEU A 50 -8.12 0.34 0.76
N ALA A 51 -8.48 -0.94 0.75
CA ALA A 51 -9.55 -1.45 -0.08
C ALA A 51 -10.92 -0.87 0.31
N ALA A 52 -11.12 -0.53 1.59
CA ALA A 52 -12.34 0.08 2.08
C ALA A 52 -12.46 1.57 1.71
N GLN A 53 -11.38 2.22 1.26
CA GLN A 53 -11.43 3.62 0.86
C GLN A 53 -12.16 3.75 -0.47
N ALA A 54 -13.35 4.30 -0.41
CA ALA A 54 -14.13 4.65 -1.59
C ALA A 54 -14.26 6.17 -1.63
N TYR A 55 -14.34 6.71 -2.81
CA TYR A 55 -14.71 8.10 -2.99
C TYR A 55 -15.62 8.24 -4.22
N GLU A 56 -16.52 9.19 -4.15
CA GLU A 56 -17.38 9.52 -5.26
C GLU A 56 -16.76 10.68 -6.03
N ALA A 57 -16.49 10.43 -7.28
CA ALA A 57 -15.73 11.36 -8.09
C ALA A 57 -16.66 12.34 -8.81
N ALA A 58 -16.97 13.41 -8.14
CA ALA A 58 -17.49 14.59 -8.79
C ALA A 58 -16.46 15.71 -8.72
N LEU A 59 -15.19 15.39 -9.01
CA LEU A 59 -14.08 16.30 -8.77
C LEU A 59 -13.57 16.90 -10.06
N ASP A 60 -13.11 18.13 -9.98
CA ASP A 60 -12.46 18.79 -11.08
C ASP A 60 -11.07 18.20 -11.36
N ASP A 61 -10.60 18.35 -12.59
CA ASP A 61 -9.32 17.81 -13.03
C ASP A 61 -8.12 18.23 -12.17
N PRO A 62 -7.99 19.50 -11.70
CA PRO A 62 -6.86 19.88 -10.85
C PRO A 62 -6.77 19.10 -9.54
N ALA A 63 -7.90 18.81 -8.88
CA ALA A 63 -7.90 18.03 -7.65
C ALA A 63 -7.48 16.58 -7.89
N LEU A 64 -7.97 15.98 -8.97
CA LEU A 64 -7.58 14.62 -9.37
C LEU A 64 -6.10 14.55 -9.74
N ALA A 65 -5.60 15.50 -10.48
CA ALA A 65 -4.19 15.56 -10.88
C ALA A 65 -3.26 15.68 -9.66
N ALA A 66 -3.60 16.53 -8.70
CA ALA A 66 -2.84 16.69 -7.48
C ALA A 66 -2.84 15.41 -6.63
N ALA A 67 -4.00 14.77 -6.48
CA ALA A 67 -4.13 13.53 -5.75
C ALA A 67 -3.35 12.40 -6.44
N LEU A 68 -3.44 12.30 -7.76
CA LEU A 68 -2.70 11.29 -8.53
C LEU A 68 -1.20 11.42 -8.32
N ALA A 69 -0.67 12.65 -8.36
CA ALA A 69 0.75 12.90 -8.13
C ALA A 69 1.19 12.44 -6.73
N LYS A 70 0.37 12.72 -5.71
CA LYS A 70 0.64 12.29 -4.33
C LYS A 70 0.60 10.77 -4.20
N LEU A 71 -0.38 10.11 -4.83
CA LEU A 71 -0.50 8.65 -4.78
C LEU A 71 0.65 7.96 -5.50
N LYS A 72 1.11 8.50 -6.63
CA LYS A 72 2.29 7.97 -7.32
C LYS A 72 3.54 8.06 -6.46
N ALA A 73 3.72 9.15 -5.72
CA ALA A 73 4.83 9.31 -4.78
C ALA A 73 4.75 8.28 -3.64
N VAL A 74 3.55 8.04 -3.10
CA VAL A 74 3.33 7.02 -2.06
C VAL A 74 3.63 5.63 -2.60
N THR A 75 3.14 5.29 -3.78
CA THR A 75 3.38 3.98 -4.41
C THR A 75 4.86 3.75 -4.64
N LYS A 76 5.59 4.77 -5.08
CA LYS A 76 7.05 4.70 -5.24
C LYS A 76 7.75 4.45 -3.92
N GLU A 77 7.37 5.16 -2.86
CA GLU A 77 7.90 4.97 -1.51
C GLU A 77 7.66 3.53 -1.03
N MET A 78 6.45 3.01 -1.24
CA MET A 78 6.11 1.63 -0.89
C MET A 78 6.99 0.62 -1.65
N ASN A 79 7.18 0.84 -2.95
CA ASN A 79 8.06 -0.02 -3.77
C ASN A 79 9.50 0.02 -3.27
N ASP A 80 10.00 1.18 -2.89
CA ASP A 80 11.37 1.32 -2.38
C ASP A 80 11.55 0.57 -1.07
N VAL A 81 10.56 0.60 -0.18
CA VAL A 81 10.58 -0.19 1.05
C VAL A 81 10.48 -1.69 0.73
N ALA A 82 9.55 -2.07 -0.14
CA ALA A 82 9.32 -3.47 -0.50
C ALA A 82 10.56 -4.12 -1.12
N LYS A 83 11.35 -3.39 -1.88
CA LYS A 83 12.60 -3.89 -2.48
C LYS A 83 13.62 -4.32 -1.44
N LYS A 84 13.54 -3.81 -0.22
CA LYS A 84 14.43 -4.18 0.89
C LYS A 84 13.97 -5.44 1.61
N MET A 85 12.75 -5.88 1.38
CA MET A 85 12.10 -6.99 2.10
C MET A 85 12.41 -8.33 1.43
N VAL A 86 13.70 -8.68 1.37
CA VAL A 86 14.21 -9.83 0.60
C VAL A 86 14.52 -11.07 1.46
N SER A 87 14.35 -10.97 2.77
CA SER A 87 14.55 -12.08 3.71
C SER A 87 13.56 -11.94 4.86
N ALA A 88 13.39 -12.99 5.67
CA ALA A 88 12.51 -12.93 6.83
C ALA A 88 12.89 -11.80 7.78
N THR A 89 14.18 -11.65 8.08
CA THR A 89 14.69 -10.57 8.94
C THR A 89 14.45 -9.18 8.33
N ALA A 90 14.67 -9.04 7.02
CA ALA A 90 14.43 -7.79 6.30
C ALA A 90 12.94 -7.44 6.28
N ILE A 91 12.06 -8.41 6.13
CA ILE A 91 10.61 -8.22 6.19
C ILE A 91 10.21 -7.67 7.56
N ILE A 92 10.66 -8.31 8.65
CA ILE A 92 10.37 -7.85 10.00
C ILE A 92 10.91 -6.43 10.22
N GLY A 93 12.11 -6.14 9.74
CA GLY A 93 12.74 -4.84 9.91
C GLY A 93 12.09 -3.71 9.10
N ASN A 94 11.36 -4.02 8.04
CA ASN A 94 10.80 -3.03 7.12
C ASN A 94 9.27 -2.98 7.10
N VAL A 95 8.57 -3.93 7.73
CA VAL A 95 7.11 -3.98 7.67
C VAL A 95 6.45 -2.70 8.21
N ASN A 96 6.96 -2.12 9.27
CA ASN A 96 6.42 -0.89 9.83
C ASN A 96 6.62 0.29 8.86
N GLY A 97 7.74 0.33 8.15
CA GLY A 97 7.99 1.34 7.12
C GLY A 97 7.02 1.21 5.96
N LEU A 98 6.70 -0.01 5.55
CA LEU A 98 5.73 -0.26 4.49
C LEU A 98 4.31 0.14 4.93
N VAL A 99 3.91 -0.20 6.14
CA VAL A 99 2.62 0.22 6.71
C VAL A 99 2.54 1.74 6.80
N ALA A 100 3.58 2.39 7.29
CA ALA A 100 3.62 3.86 7.40
C ALA A 100 3.50 4.53 6.03
N ALA A 101 4.22 4.03 5.02
CA ALA A 101 4.14 4.55 3.66
C ALA A 101 2.73 4.37 3.08
N SER A 102 2.16 3.16 3.17
CA SER A 102 0.82 2.86 2.65
C SER A 102 -0.27 3.67 3.34
N SER A 103 -0.11 4.00 4.62
CA SER A 103 -1.07 4.81 5.38
C SER A 103 -1.27 6.21 4.78
N LYS A 104 -0.32 6.70 4.00
CA LYS A 104 -0.43 8.00 3.32
C LYS A 104 -1.48 8.02 2.21
N VAL A 105 -1.90 6.85 1.73
CA VAL A 105 -2.98 6.73 0.73
C VAL A 105 -4.31 7.24 1.30
N VAL A 106 -4.61 6.88 2.54
CA VAL A 106 -5.92 7.18 3.16
C VAL A 106 -6.25 8.67 3.19
N PRO A 107 -5.38 9.55 3.71
CA PRO A 107 -5.71 10.99 3.74
C PRO A 107 -5.83 11.61 2.35
N VAL A 108 -5.09 11.10 1.36
CA VAL A 108 -5.23 11.57 -0.02
C VAL A 108 -6.62 11.23 -0.57
N LEU A 109 -7.08 9.99 -0.39
CA LEU A 109 -8.41 9.56 -0.84
C LEU A 109 -9.52 10.26 -0.07
N LYS A 110 -9.37 10.46 1.23
CA LYS A 110 -10.35 11.20 2.04
C LYS A 110 -10.46 12.66 1.63
N GLY A 111 -9.35 13.27 1.20
CA GLY A 111 -9.34 14.63 0.70
C GLY A 111 -10.10 14.81 -0.60
N LEU A 112 -10.42 13.73 -1.30
CA LEU A 112 -11.19 13.72 -2.54
C LEU A 112 -12.70 13.56 -2.31
N GLY A 113 -13.07 13.10 -1.14
CA GLY A 113 -14.48 12.81 -0.80
C GLY A 113 -15.27 13.98 -0.26
#